data_226618cf2e035af048a8acd265c77af5
#
_entry.id   226618cf2e035af048a8acd265c77af5
#
_cell.length_a   1.000
_cell.length_b   1.000
_cell.length_c   1.000
_cell.angle_alpha   90.00
_cell.angle_beta   90.00
_cell.angle_gamma   90.00
#
_symmetry.space_group_name_H-M   'P 1'
#
loop_
_entity.id
_entity.type
_entity.pdbx_description
1 polymer ?
#
loop_
_entity_poly.entity_id
_entity_poly.type
_entity_poly.pdbx_seq_one_letter_code
_entity_poly.pdbx_strand_id
1 'polypeptide(L)'
;MSVLSLENIYYRYEDSQKYVLNDLNATFEEGKFYAVVGKSGAGKSTFLSLLAGLDSPTKGKVCFNGQDIAQGSYSEHRRDHICLVFQNYNLIDYLTPLENVRLVNGKASKDNLLKLGLEEELIHRNVLKLSGGQQQRVAIARALVSKAPIILADEPTGNLDEGTASEIVDILKMAAHESGKCVIVVTHSPQVATASDEVLELEDGKLKKARGGK
;
A
#
# COMPACT_ATOMS: atom_id res chain seq x y z
N MET A 1 10.15 -3.82 15.16
CA MET A 1 9.66 -2.67 15.96
C MET A 1 8.42 -2.09 15.28
N SER A 2 7.50 -1.51 16.09
CA SER A 2 6.31 -0.85 15.51
C SER A 2 6.73 0.39 14.74
N VAL A 3 6.36 0.45 13.47
CA VAL A 3 6.65 1.59 12.59
C VAL A 3 5.43 2.48 12.37
N LEU A 4 4.22 1.89 12.41
CA LEU A 4 2.96 2.61 12.22
C LEU A 4 1.92 2.10 13.21
N SER A 5 1.17 2.99 13.86
CA SER A 5 0.09 2.61 14.77
C SER A 5 -1.12 3.53 14.62
N LEU A 6 -2.26 2.97 14.96
CA LEU A 6 -3.55 3.64 15.06
C LEU A 6 -4.04 3.54 16.50
N GLU A 7 -4.40 4.66 17.10
CA GLU A 7 -4.85 4.72 18.49
C GLU A 7 -6.24 5.37 18.57
N ASN A 8 -7.24 4.56 18.94
CA ASN A 8 -8.63 4.97 19.15
C ASN A 8 -9.21 5.75 17.95
N ILE A 9 -8.99 5.25 16.74
CA ILE A 9 -9.42 5.92 15.51
C ILE A 9 -10.93 5.83 15.35
N TYR A 10 -11.55 7.01 15.19
CA TYR A 10 -12.90 7.20 14.69
C TYR A 10 -12.84 8.05 13.44
N TYR A 11 -13.57 7.66 12.40
CA TYR A 11 -13.68 8.44 11.19
C TYR A 11 -15.09 8.45 10.63
N ARG A 12 -15.56 9.61 10.23
CA ARG A 12 -16.80 9.82 9.47
C ARG A 12 -16.58 10.90 8.43
N TYR A 13 -17.23 10.79 7.30
CA TYR A 13 -17.27 11.88 6.32
C TYR A 13 -18.09 13.07 6.85
N GLU A 14 -17.76 14.29 6.39
CA GLU A 14 -18.38 15.53 6.87
C GLU A 14 -19.92 15.52 6.81
N ASP A 15 -20.47 14.97 5.70
CA ASP A 15 -21.92 14.88 5.47
C ASP A 15 -22.59 13.68 6.14
N SER A 16 -21.86 12.88 6.93
CA SER A 16 -22.38 11.67 7.54
C SER A 16 -22.36 11.74 9.07
N GLN A 17 -23.45 11.32 9.69
CA GLN A 17 -23.49 11.11 11.14
C GLN A 17 -22.94 9.73 11.53
N LYS A 18 -22.85 8.78 10.58
CA LYS A 18 -22.38 7.42 10.83
C LYS A 18 -20.87 7.33 10.71
N TYR A 19 -20.24 6.74 11.72
CA TYR A 19 -18.82 6.41 11.65
C TYR A 19 -18.58 5.28 10.65
N VAL A 20 -17.59 5.49 9.77
CA VAL A 20 -17.08 4.46 8.85
C VAL A 20 -16.03 3.59 9.57
N LEU A 21 -15.21 4.23 10.43
CA LEU A 21 -14.28 3.54 11.32
C LEU A 21 -14.63 3.90 12.77
N ASN A 22 -14.60 2.89 13.66
CA ASN A 22 -15.15 3.03 14.99
C ASN A 22 -14.26 2.33 16.02
N ASP A 23 -13.54 3.11 16.82
CA ASP A 23 -12.60 2.67 17.85
C ASP A 23 -11.55 1.67 17.32
N LEU A 24 -10.90 2.05 16.22
CA LEU A 24 -9.94 1.19 15.55
C LEU A 24 -8.56 1.37 16.16
N ASN A 25 -7.97 0.28 16.59
CA ASN A 25 -6.63 0.20 17.14
C ASN A 25 -5.84 -0.86 16.37
N ALA A 26 -4.63 -0.51 15.91
CA ALA A 26 -3.75 -1.44 15.20
C ALA A 26 -2.29 -1.00 15.32
N THR A 27 -1.39 -1.96 15.17
CA THR A 27 0.05 -1.74 15.19
C THR A 27 0.67 -2.55 14.06
N PHE A 28 1.55 -1.91 13.29
CA PHE A 28 2.24 -2.50 12.16
C PHE A 28 3.75 -2.42 12.37
N GLU A 29 4.45 -3.49 12.03
CA GLU A 29 5.88 -3.65 12.25
C GLU A 29 6.65 -3.66 10.94
N GLU A 30 7.89 -3.20 10.99
CA GLU A 30 8.84 -3.35 9.88
C GLU A 30 9.09 -4.83 9.58
N GLY A 31 9.36 -5.11 8.30
CA GLY A 31 9.65 -6.46 7.84
C GLY A 31 8.45 -7.40 7.79
N LYS A 32 7.23 -6.89 7.94
CA LYS A 32 6.01 -7.69 7.88
C LYS A 32 5.09 -7.31 6.73
N PHE A 33 4.44 -8.33 6.21
CA PHE A 33 3.42 -8.22 5.17
C PHE A 33 2.03 -8.46 5.79
N TYR A 34 1.19 -7.43 5.78
CA TYR A 34 -0.18 -7.46 6.31
C TYR A 34 -1.20 -7.44 5.18
N ALA A 35 -2.23 -8.27 5.29
CA ALA A 35 -3.43 -8.16 4.48
C ALA A 35 -4.59 -7.65 5.33
N VAL A 36 -5.27 -6.61 4.86
CA VAL A 36 -6.52 -6.11 5.46
C VAL A 36 -7.66 -6.47 4.53
N VAL A 37 -8.45 -7.45 4.97
CA VAL A 37 -9.60 -7.96 4.21
C VAL A 37 -10.90 -7.38 4.74
N GLY A 38 -11.95 -7.42 3.93
CA GLY A 38 -13.28 -6.98 4.32
C GLY A 38 -14.19 -6.79 3.12
N LYS A 39 -15.50 -6.79 3.34
CA LYS A 39 -16.51 -6.61 2.28
C LYS A 39 -16.36 -5.27 1.57
N SER A 40 -16.89 -5.14 0.36
CA SER A 40 -17.01 -3.84 -0.30
C SER A 40 -17.77 -2.86 0.59
N GLY A 41 -17.29 -1.63 0.71
CA GLY A 41 -17.88 -0.62 1.59
C GLY A 41 -17.54 -0.75 3.08
N ALA A 42 -16.70 -1.71 3.50
CA ALA A 42 -16.29 -1.85 4.91
C ALA A 42 -15.39 -0.72 5.43
N GLY A 43 -14.92 0.19 4.55
CA GLY A 43 -14.04 1.29 4.92
C GLY A 43 -12.54 1.04 4.66
N LYS A 44 -12.18 0.03 3.85
CA LYS A 44 -10.78 -0.33 3.55
C LYS A 44 -9.97 0.83 2.94
N SER A 45 -10.50 1.48 1.92
CA SER A 45 -9.82 2.63 1.28
C SER A 45 -9.75 3.84 2.23
N THR A 46 -10.77 4.04 3.08
CA THR A 46 -10.76 5.06 4.15
C THR A 46 -9.67 4.76 5.18
N PHE A 47 -9.57 3.50 5.61
CA PHE A 47 -8.50 3.04 6.50
C PHE A 47 -7.11 3.33 5.91
N LEU A 48 -6.91 2.98 4.65
CA LEU A 48 -5.65 3.20 3.94
C LEU A 48 -5.35 4.70 3.78
N SER A 49 -6.36 5.53 3.51
CA SER A 49 -6.23 6.99 3.41
C SER A 49 -5.77 7.63 4.72
N LEU A 50 -6.26 7.14 5.87
CA LEU A 50 -5.80 7.61 7.18
C LEU A 50 -4.35 7.20 7.45
N LEU A 51 -3.97 5.94 7.16
CA LEU A 51 -2.58 5.48 7.29
C LEU A 51 -1.62 6.30 6.43
N ALA A 52 -2.07 6.69 5.24
CA ALA A 52 -1.27 7.50 4.31
C ALA A 52 -1.22 8.98 4.68
N GLY A 53 -2.03 9.45 5.64
CA GLY A 53 -2.17 10.87 5.92
C GLY A 53 -2.77 11.65 4.74
N LEU A 54 -3.61 11.01 3.91
CA LEU A 54 -4.42 11.64 2.88
C LEU A 54 -5.67 12.27 3.48
N ASP A 55 -6.09 11.74 4.63
CA ASP A 55 -7.20 12.23 5.42
C ASP A 55 -6.83 12.21 6.90
N SER A 56 -7.60 12.90 7.73
CA SER A 56 -7.37 12.99 9.18
C SER A 56 -8.51 12.33 9.95
N PRO A 57 -8.21 11.58 11.03
CA PRO A 57 -9.25 10.95 11.82
C PRO A 57 -10.13 12.00 12.52
N THR A 58 -11.43 11.69 12.69
CA THR A 58 -12.36 12.53 13.47
C THR A 58 -11.98 12.54 14.95
N LYS A 59 -11.46 11.40 15.45
CA LYS A 59 -10.89 11.22 16.80
C LYS A 59 -9.78 10.20 16.75
N GLY A 60 -8.89 10.22 17.74
CA GLY A 60 -7.73 9.35 17.81
C GLY A 60 -6.55 9.92 17.04
N LYS A 61 -5.52 9.12 16.85
CA LYS A 61 -4.29 9.54 16.14
C LYS A 61 -3.65 8.39 15.39
N VAL A 62 -2.99 8.74 14.30
CA VAL A 62 -2.08 7.86 13.56
C VAL A 62 -0.66 8.24 13.96
N CYS A 63 0.14 7.26 14.37
CA CYS A 63 1.51 7.50 14.79
C CYS A 63 2.52 6.79 13.89
N PHE A 64 3.57 7.50 13.49
CA PHE A 64 4.76 6.95 12.86
C PHE A 64 5.91 6.94 13.89
N ASN A 65 6.49 5.77 14.15
CA ASN A 65 7.53 5.58 15.17
C ASN A 65 7.14 6.19 16.54
N GLY A 66 5.86 6.04 16.94
CA GLY A 66 5.32 6.56 18.20
C GLY A 66 5.00 8.06 18.20
N GLN A 67 5.26 8.79 17.13
CA GLN A 67 4.93 10.22 17.00
C GLN A 67 3.67 10.42 16.18
N ASP A 68 2.73 11.21 16.69
CA ASP A 68 1.50 11.56 15.98
C ASP A 68 1.84 12.34 14.70
N ILE A 69 1.42 11.81 13.54
CA ILE A 69 1.67 12.43 12.23
C ILE A 69 1.01 13.81 12.09
N ALA A 70 -0.03 14.09 12.88
CA ALA A 70 -0.69 15.39 12.88
C ALA A 70 0.13 16.49 13.57
N GLN A 71 1.06 16.14 14.47
CA GLN A 71 1.98 17.08 15.11
C GLN A 71 3.11 17.55 14.18
N GLY A 72 3.38 16.79 13.12
CA GLY A 72 4.30 17.14 12.06
C GLY A 72 3.56 17.66 10.83
N SER A 73 3.97 17.18 9.67
CA SER A 73 3.32 17.51 8.40
C SER A 73 2.81 16.25 7.70
N TYR A 74 1.51 16.19 7.39
CA TYR A 74 0.95 15.14 6.53
C TYR A 74 1.69 15.02 5.19
N SER A 75 2.18 16.16 4.65
CA SER A 75 2.97 16.17 3.42
C SER A 75 4.34 15.52 3.60
N GLU A 76 4.99 15.74 4.74
CA GLU A 76 6.24 15.07 5.10
C GLU A 76 6.02 13.58 5.30
N HIS A 77 4.98 13.18 6.02
CA HIS A 77 4.61 11.79 6.20
C HIS A 77 4.42 11.07 4.86
N ARG A 78 3.67 11.67 3.93
CA ARG A 78 3.45 11.11 2.58
C ARG A 78 4.73 11.04 1.75
N ARG A 79 5.61 12.03 1.87
CA ARG A 79 6.85 12.10 1.08
C ARG A 79 7.92 11.13 1.56
N ASP A 80 8.09 11.04 2.89
CA ASP A 80 9.26 10.39 3.49
C ASP A 80 8.95 9.02 4.10
N HIS A 81 7.70 8.78 4.52
CA HIS A 81 7.36 7.57 5.27
C HIS A 81 6.47 6.59 4.50
N ILE A 82 5.74 7.06 3.50
CA ILE A 82 4.71 6.26 2.81
C ILE A 82 5.00 6.14 1.31
N CYS A 83 4.80 4.94 0.78
CA CYS A 83 4.59 4.72 -0.65
C CYS A 83 3.22 4.13 -0.89
N LEU A 84 2.47 4.69 -1.84
CA LEU A 84 1.17 4.20 -2.25
C LEU A 84 1.24 3.44 -3.57
N VAL A 85 0.62 2.26 -3.60
CA VAL A 85 0.36 1.46 -4.80
C VAL A 85 -1.15 1.35 -4.96
N PHE A 86 -1.68 1.82 -6.08
CA PHE A 86 -3.12 1.86 -6.35
C PHE A 86 -3.54 0.77 -7.33
N GLN A 87 -4.79 0.38 -7.30
CA GLN A 87 -5.41 -0.54 -8.26
C GLN A 87 -5.31 -0.02 -9.70
N ASN A 88 -5.43 1.29 -9.91
CA ASN A 88 -5.32 1.95 -11.22
C ASN A 88 -3.90 2.44 -11.53
N TYR A 89 -2.88 1.82 -10.95
CA TYR A 89 -1.45 2.05 -11.16
C TYR A 89 -0.98 3.48 -10.85
N ASN A 90 -1.76 4.48 -11.13
CA ASN A 90 -1.49 5.91 -10.93
C ASN A 90 -0.11 6.34 -11.48
N LEU A 91 0.18 5.90 -12.71
CA LEU A 91 1.37 6.27 -13.47
C LEU A 91 1.12 7.59 -14.20
N ILE A 92 2.19 8.30 -14.53
CA ILE A 92 2.11 9.48 -15.38
C ILE A 92 2.09 9.01 -16.84
N ASP A 93 0.97 9.19 -17.48
CA ASP A 93 0.59 8.58 -18.77
C ASP A 93 1.55 8.89 -19.94
N TYR A 94 2.13 10.08 -19.96
CA TYR A 94 3.04 10.53 -21.04
C TYR A 94 4.50 10.14 -20.78
N LEU A 95 4.83 9.57 -19.63
CA LEU A 95 6.17 9.10 -19.28
C LEU A 95 6.38 7.62 -19.64
N THR A 96 7.65 7.26 -19.75
CA THR A 96 8.10 5.87 -19.85
C THR A 96 8.12 5.19 -18.47
N PRO A 97 8.20 3.86 -18.38
CA PRO A 97 8.44 3.13 -17.12
C PRO A 97 9.60 3.69 -16.29
N LEU A 98 10.75 3.89 -16.93
CA LEU A 98 11.95 4.39 -16.23
C LEU A 98 11.76 5.82 -15.71
N GLU A 99 11.12 6.69 -16.48
CA GLU A 99 10.83 8.06 -16.05
C GLU A 99 9.83 8.07 -14.87
N ASN A 100 8.79 7.24 -14.90
CA ASN A 100 7.87 7.10 -13.77
C ASN A 100 8.58 6.69 -12.48
N VAL A 101 9.52 5.76 -12.54
CA VAL A 101 10.33 5.33 -11.39
C VAL A 101 11.28 6.44 -10.94
N ARG A 102 11.86 7.19 -11.87
CA ARG A 102 12.76 8.30 -11.58
C ARG A 102 12.10 9.52 -10.96
N LEU A 103 10.78 9.66 -11.02
CA LEU A 103 10.04 10.68 -10.27
C LEU A 103 10.27 10.57 -8.76
N VAL A 104 10.45 9.34 -8.26
CA VAL A 104 10.67 9.07 -6.83
C VAL A 104 12.16 9.00 -6.49
N ASN A 105 12.95 8.39 -7.37
CA ASN A 105 14.39 8.29 -7.19
C ASN A 105 15.11 8.57 -8.52
N GLY A 106 15.62 9.78 -8.68
CA GLY A 106 16.29 10.20 -9.91
C GLY A 106 17.53 9.36 -10.31
N LYS A 107 18.09 8.58 -9.36
CA LYS A 107 19.19 7.64 -9.61
C LYS A 107 18.74 6.23 -9.98
N ALA A 108 17.43 5.98 -10.07
CA ALA A 108 16.92 4.67 -10.44
C ALA A 108 17.39 4.27 -11.84
N SER A 109 17.81 3.01 -11.99
CA SER A 109 18.29 2.43 -13.24
C SER A 109 17.22 1.49 -13.82
N LYS A 110 17.43 1.08 -15.07
CA LYS A 110 16.60 0.06 -15.71
C LYS A 110 16.57 -1.26 -14.94
N ASP A 111 17.63 -1.58 -14.19
CA ASP A 111 17.72 -2.81 -13.42
C ASP A 111 16.61 -2.94 -12.37
N ASN A 112 16.10 -1.80 -11.85
CA ASN A 112 14.97 -1.80 -10.93
C ASN A 112 13.68 -2.34 -11.57
N LEU A 113 13.54 -2.17 -12.88
CA LEU A 113 12.40 -2.67 -13.66
C LEU A 113 12.64 -4.10 -14.17
N LEU A 114 13.85 -4.39 -14.66
CA LEU A 114 14.24 -5.72 -15.13
C LEU A 114 14.11 -6.78 -14.02
N LYS A 115 14.53 -6.46 -12.79
CA LYS A 115 14.38 -7.34 -11.61
C LYS A 115 12.93 -7.69 -11.28
N LEU A 116 11.98 -6.86 -11.70
CA LEU A 116 10.56 -7.09 -11.55
C LEU A 116 9.92 -7.74 -12.79
N GLY A 117 10.74 -8.25 -13.71
CA GLY A 117 10.28 -8.96 -14.90
C GLY A 117 9.70 -8.06 -15.98
N LEU A 118 10.03 -6.77 -16.01
CA LEU A 118 9.70 -5.92 -17.15
C LEU A 118 10.76 -6.12 -18.25
N GLU A 119 10.33 -6.42 -19.47
CA GLU A 119 11.21 -6.62 -20.62
C GLU A 119 11.96 -5.33 -20.98
N GLU A 120 13.23 -5.44 -21.40
CA GLU A 120 14.09 -4.30 -21.71
C GLU A 120 13.50 -3.37 -22.78
N GLU A 121 12.84 -3.95 -23.76
CA GLU A 121 12.20 -3.20 -24.87
C GLU A 121 11.06 -2.29 -24.40
N LEU A 122 10.45 -2.59 -23.25
CA LEU A 122 9.32 -1.84 -22.71
C LEU A 122 9.75 -0.64 -21.85
N ILE A 123 10.98 -0.64 -21.35
CA ILE A 123 11.48 0.35 -20.38
C ILE A 123 11.38 1.79 -20.90
N HIS A 124 11.52 1.96 -22.22
CA HIS A 124 11.49 3.26 -22.90
C HIS A 124 10.21 3.50 -23.71
N ARG A 125 9.22 2.59 -23.65
CA ARG A 125 7.90 2.79 -24.24
C ARG A 125 7.04 3.69 -23.38
N ASN A 126 6.03 4.31 -23.98
CA ASN A 126 4.99 5.00 -23.23
C ASN A 126 4.20 3.99 -22.38
N VAL A 127 3.97 4.31 -21.07
CA VAL A 127 3.33 3.39 -20.11
C VAL A 127 1.92 2.97 -20.53
N LEU A 128 1.18 3.79 -21.28
CA LEU A 128 -0.16 3.45 -21.81
C LEU A 128 -0.14 2.29 -22.82
N LYS A 129 1.04 1.93 -23.34
CA LYS A 129 1.20 0.81 -24.28
C LYS A 129 1.56 -0.51 -23.58
N LEU A 130 1.65 -0.49 -22.27
CA LEU A 130 1.94 -1.65 -21.44
C LEU A 130 0.63 -2.36 -21.04
N SER A 131 0.72 -3.69 -20.83
CA SER A 131 -0.38 -4.44 -20.22
C SER A 131 -0.63 -3.99 -18.78
N GLY A 132 -1.79 -4.32 -18.22
CA GLY A 132 -2.11 -3.99 -16.83
C GLY A 132 -1.08 -4.52 -15.81
N GLY A 133 -0.64 -5.78 -15.98
CA GLY A 133 0.40 -6.38 -15.14
C GLY A 133 1.75 -5.68 -15.27
N GLN A 134 2.13 -5.26 -16.49
CA GLN A 134 3.36 -4.50 -16.72
C GLN A 134 3.28 -3.11 -16.07
N GLN A 135 2.14 -2.42 -16.17
CA GLN A 135 1.91 -1.13 -15.50
C GLN A 135 1.98 -1.28 -13.97
N GLN A 136 1.41 -2.36 -13.43
CA GLN A 136 1.48 -2.63 -11.99
C GLN A 136 2.91 -2.88 -11.51
N ARG A 137 3.73 -3.61 -12.28
CA ARG A 137 5.16 -3.78 -11.99
C ARG A 137 5.91 -2.43 -11.95
N VAL A 138 5.58 -1.50 -12.85
CA VAL A 138 6.14 -0.14 -12.85
C VAL A 138 5.71 0.62 -11.58
N ALA A 139 4.43 0.54 -11.19
CA ALA A 139 3.93 1.17 -9.97
C ALA A 139 4.62 0.64 -8.71
N ILE A 140 4.84 -0.67 -8.65
CA ILE A 140 5.56 -1.31 -7.54
C ILE A 140 7.06 -0.96 -7.59
N ALA A 141 7.70 -0.96 -8.78
CA ALA A 141 9.08 -0.51 -8.93
C ALA A 141 9.26 0.91 -8.36
N ARG A 142 8.32 1.80 -8.66
CA ARG A 142 8.28 3.16 -8.11
C ARG A 142 8.22 3.17 -6.58
N ALA A 143 7.44 2.28 -5.98
CA ALA A 143 7.38 2.14 -4.52
C ALA A 143 8.67 1.56 -3.92
N LEU A 144 9.29 0.59 -4.59
CA LEU A 144 10.51 -0.07 -4.10
C LEU A 144 11.75 0.81 -4.14
N VAL A 145 11.87 1.72 -5.12
CA VAL A 145 13.01 2.66 -5.18
C VAL A 145 12.90 3.81 -4.20
N SER A 146 11.75 3.97 -3.55
CA SER A 146 11.56 4.92 -2.47
C SER A 146 12.29 4.48 -1.20
N LYS A 147 12.78 5.46 -0.44
CA LYS A 147 13.34 5.24 0.89
C LYS A 147 12.26 5.07 1.97
N ALA A 148 11.00 5.35 1.65
CA ALA A 148 9.90 5.23 2.58
C ALA A 148 9.82 3.81 3.17
N PRO A 149 9.72 3.67 4.50
CA PRO A 149 9.71 2.36 5.17
C PRO A 149 8.37 1.62 5.03
N ILE A 150 7.31 2.29 4.60
CA ILE A 150 5.97 1.73 4.54
C ILE A 150 5.45 1.72 3.10
N ILE A 151 4.93 0.58 2.65
CA ILE A 151 4.17 0.43 1.41
C ILE A 151 2.72 0.17 1.77
N LEU A 152 1.83 1.03 1.30
CA LEU A 152 0.38 0.86 1.38
C LEU A 152 -0.14 0.53 -0.01
N ALA A 153 -0.91 -0.55 -0.16
CA ALA A 153 -1.44 -0.96 -1.45
C ALA A 153 -2.96 -1.16 -1.39
N ASP A 154 -3.66 -0.53 -2.32
CA ASP A 154 -5.11 -0.67 -2.48
C ASP A 154 -5.40 -1.59 -3.67
N GLU A 155 -5.89 -2.80 -3.41
CA GLU A 155 -6.25 -3.84 -4.39
C GLU A 155 -5.19 -4.04 -5.49
N PRO A 156 -3.90 -4.26 -5.16
CA PRO A 156 -2.81 -4.23 -6.13
C PRO A 156 -2.86 -5.36 -7.18
N THR A 157 -3.74 -6.35 -6.98
CA THR A 157 -3.93 -7.50 -7.88
C THR A 157 -5.32 -7.55 -8.52
N GLY A 158 -6.20 -6.59 -8.21
CA GLY A 158 -7.62 -6.67 -8.56
C GLY A 158 -7.94 -6.66 -10.06
N ASN A 159 -7.04 -6.15 -10.91
CA ASN A 159 -7.22 -6.07 -12.36
C ASN A 159 -6.28 -7.02 -13.13
N LEU A 160 -5.69 -8.02 -12.45
CA LEU A 160 -4.68 -8.90 -13.03
C LEU A 160 -5.20 -10.33 -13.14
N ASP A 161 -4.66 -11.06 -14.12
CA ASP A 161 -4.82 -12.51 -14.17
C ASP A 161 -4.11 -13.20 -13.01
N GLU A 162 -4.47 -14.43 -12.72
CA GLU A 162 -4.02 -15.18 -11.53
C GLU A 162 -2.49 -15.34 -11.48
N GLY A 163 -1.87 -15.61 -12.64
CA GLY A 163 -0.41 -15.77 -12.74
C GLY A 163 0.33 -14.47 -12.42
N THR A 164 -0.06 -13.37 -13.07
CA THR A 164 0.50 -12.04 -12.82
C THR A 164 0.24 -11.59 -11.38
N ALA A 165 -0.96 -11.88 -10.84
CA ALA A 165 -1.28 -11.57 -9.45
C ALA A 165 -0.33 -12.27 -8.46
N SER A 166 0.01 -13.55 -8.71
CA SER A 166 0.97 -14.30 -7.90
C SER A 166 2.34 -13.62 -7.87
N GLU A 167 2.85 -13.23 -9.03
CA GLU A 167 4.15 -12.57 -9.12
C GLU A 167 4.17 -11.20 -8.39
N ILE A 168 3.07 -10.44 -8.45
CA ILE A 168 2.92 -9.19 -7.71
C ILE A 168 2.92 -9.43 -6.19
N VAL A 169 2.24 -10.48 -5.73
CA VAL A 169 2.23 -10.87 -4.31
C VAL A 169 3.63 -11.24 -3.84
N ASP A 170 4.38 -12.02 -4.62
CA ASP A 170 5.75 -12.39 -4.30
C ASP A 170 6.67 -11.16 -4.21
N ILE A 171 6.54 -10.20 -5.12
CA ILE A 171 7.30 -8.93 -5.08
C ILE A 171 6.99 -8.15 -3.79
N LEU A 172 5.72 -8.05 -3.39
CA LEU A 172 5.33 -7.36 -2.16
C LEU A 172 5.85 -8.08 -0.91
N LYS A 173 5.84 -9.41 -0.93
CA LYS A 173 6.42 -10.24 0.13
C LYS A 173 7.93 -10.05 0.25
N MET A 174 8.65 -10.03 -0.88
CA MET A 174 10.10 -9.72 -0.90
C MET A 174 10.37 -8.30 -0.37
N ALA A 175 9.53 -7.31 -0.70
CA ALA A 175 9.65 -5.96 -0.17
C ALA A 175 9.57 -5.93 1.36
N ALA A 176 8.69 -6.73 1.96
CA ALA A 176 8.62 -6.87 3.40
C ALA A 176 9.85 -7.60 3.96
N HIS A 177 10.09 -8.83 3.54
CA HIS A 177 11.04 -9.72 4.21
C HIS A 177 12.50 -9.43 3.88
N GLU A 178 12.81 -9.03 2.65
CA GLU A 178 14.21 -8.80 2.22
C GLU A 178 14.61 -7.32 2.30
N SER A 179 13.65 -6.41 2.03
CA SER A 179 13.93 -4.96 2.10
C SER A 179 13.53 -4.33 3.44
N GLY A 180 12.97 -5.11 4.37
CA GLY A 180 12.59 -4.67 5.71
C GLY A 180 11.41 -3.70 5.77
N LYS A 181 10.66 -3.54 4.66
CA LYS A 181 9.53 -2.61 4.62
C LYS A 181 8.32 -3.16 5.37
N CYS A 182 7.52 -2.27 5.97
CA CYS A 182 6.17 -2.60 6.41
C CYS A 182 5.24 -2.55 5.19
N VAL A 183 4.65 -3.68 4.81
CA VAL A 183 3.75 -3.76 3.66
C VAL A 183 2.34 -4.02 4.15
N ILE A 184 1.40 -3.12 3.83
CA ILE A 184 -0.01 -3.22 4.21
C ILE A 184 -0.85 -3.19 2.93
N VAL A 185 -1.54 -4.28 2.64
CA VAL A 185 -2.39 -4.44 1.46
C VAL A 185 -3.85 -4.52 1.88
N VAL A 186 -4.68 -3.60 1.41
CA VAL A 186 -6.13 -3.77 1.52
C VAL A 186 -6.63 -4.51 0.30
N THR A 187 -7.39 -5.58 0.50
CA THR A 187 -7.80 -6.46 -0.59
C THR A 187 -8.98 -7.36 -0.22
N HIS A 188 -9.59 -7.94 -1.25
CA HIS A 188 -10.50 -9.08 -1.12
C HIS A 188 -9.93 -10.38 -1.75
N SER A 189 -8.67 -10.33 -2.21
CA SER A 189 -7.98 -11.49 -2.80
C SER A 189 -7.57 -12.50 -1.74
N PRO A 190 -8.06 -13.77 -1.82
CA PRO A 190 -7.61 -14.83 -0.92
C PRO A 190 -6.13 -15.15 -1.07
N GLN A 191 -5.56 -14.94 -2.26
CA GLN A 191 -4.16 -15.19 -2.56
C GLN A 191 -3.24 -14.25 -1.77
N VAL A 192 -3.57 -12.94 -1.74
CA VAL A 192 -2.85 -11.95 -0.93
C VAL A 192 -2.96 -12.30 0.56
N ALA A 193 -4.18 -12.64 1.03
CA ALA A 193 -4.40 -13.02 2.43
C ALA A 193 -3.57 -14.24 2.84
N THR A 194 -3.50 -15.26 1.97
CA THR A 194 -2.71 -16.48 2.25
C THR A 194 -1.21 -16.23 2.29
N ALA A 195 -0.72 -15.28 1.48
CA ALA A 195 0.70 -14.96 1.39
C ALA A 195 1.20 -14.01 2.49
N SER A 196 0.29 -13.33 3.19
CA SER A 196 0.63 -12.36 4.24
C SER A 196 1.03 -13.04 5.56
N ASP A 197 1.83 -12.33 6.37
CA ASP A 197 2.24 -12.79 7.71
C ASP A 197 1.09 -12.64 8.71
N GLU A 198 0.23 -11.66 8.51
CA GLU A 198 -0.92 -11.40 9.37
C GLU A 198 -2.12 -10.91 8.54
N VAL A 199 -3.27 -11.52 8.77
CA VAL A 199 -4.53 -11.10 8.16
C VAL A 199 -5.39 -10.38 9.18
N LEU A 200 -5.80 -9.17 8.85
CA LEU A 200 -6.73 -8.36 9.62
C LEU A 200 -8.05 -8.25 8.86
N GLU A 201 -9.16 -8.38 9.57
CA GLU A 201 -10.50 -8.24 9.00
C GLU A 201 -11.12 -6.92 9.43
N LEU A 202 -11.49 -6.09 8.45
CA LEU A 202 -12.23 -4.86 8.68
C LEU A 202 -13.72 -5.13 8.48
N GLU A 203 -14.47 -5.14 9.59
CA GLU A 203 -15.91 -5.39 9.64
C GLU A 203 -16.57 -4.38 10.58
N ASP A 204 -17.67 -3.78 10.13
CA ASP A 204 -18.46 -2.78 10.88
C ASP A 204 -17.61 -1.66 11.49
N GLY A 205 -16.61 -1.20 10.73
CA GLY A 205 -15.68 -0.14 11.14
C GLY A 205 -14.67 -0.54 12.20
N LYS A 206 -14.54 -1.83 12.52
CA LYS A 206 -13.58 -2.38 13.49
C LYS A 206 -12.59 -3.29 12.81
N LEU A 207 -11.35 -3.25 13.28
CA LEU A 207 -10.30 -4.14 12.80
C LEU A 207 -10.06 -5.27 13.81
N LYS A 208 -10.08 -6.51 13.31
CA LYS A 208 -9.86 -7.72 14.14
C LYS A 208 -8.81 -8.60 13.45
N LYS A 209 -8.06 -9.38 14.21
CA LYS A 209 -7.26 -10.47 13.61
C LYS A 209 -8.21 -11.49 13.02
N ALA A 210 -8.02 -11.85 11.76
CA ALA A 210 -8.82 -12.89 11.12
C ALA A 210 -8.53 -14.24 11.81
N ARG A 211 -9.60 -14.98 12.12
CA ARG A 211 -9.47 -16.33 12.68
C ARG A 211 -9.00 -17.26 11.56
N GLY A 212 -7.71 -17.68 11.59
CA GLY A 212 -7.21 -18.68 10.65
C GLY A 212 -5.86 -18.41 9.96
N GLY A 213 -5.16 -17.34 10.29
CA GLY A 213 -3.73 -17.22 9.93
C GLY A 213 -2.91 -18.20 10.80
N LYS A 214 -2.08 -19.05 10.14
CA LYS A 214 -1.14 -19.96 10.82
C LYS A 214 -0.13 -19.19 11.63
#